data_375e46a10d9c9375927edb78f0fce841
#
_entry.id   375e46a10d9c9375927edb78f0fce841
#
_cell.length_a   1.000
_cell.length_b   1.000
_cell.length_c   1.000
_cell.angle_alpha   90.00
_cell.angle_beta   90.00
_cell.angle_gamma   90.00
#
_symmetry.space_group_name_H-M   'P 1'
#
loop_
_entity.id
_entity.type
_entity.pdbx_description
1 polymer ?
#
loop_
_entity_poly.entity_id
_entity_poly.type
_entity_poly.pdbx_seq_one_letter_code
_entity_poly.pdbx_strand_id
1 'polypeptide(L)'
;MLKAPKFWYYNQDSFLSNSLYPLSLVFRLGTKIRNLVSKERKANLPIICVGNIVIGGAGKTPVALKIGNMLKKAGYNPHFVSKGYGGLEKNNTLVKDWHSPKSVGDEPLLLSEIAPTWIGLDRNRSFKLAKEQGANCIVMDDGFQNPTLQKDFSIVVINGEQGFGNKRVIPAGPLRESIKRGLSRTNLVITIGEISESVKNKIPKHIPMIRASFKIKEDDLMLKGQRVTAFAGIAYPEKFFNSLKLVKANIVDQISYSDHHIYSENDLLNLAEIANKHKSILVTTKKDIVRLSLIHISEPTRQEAISYAVFCLKK
;
A
#
# COMPACT_ATOMS: atom_id res chain seq x y z
N MET A 1 13.11 2.64 -5.77
CA MET A 1 12.48 3.96 -5.54
C MET A 1 13.35 4.84 -4.66
N LEU A 2 13.36 6.17 -4.92
CA LEU A 2 14.01 7.11 -4.00
C LEU A 2 13.24 7.12 -2.68
N LYS A 3 13.96 6.97 -1.55
CA LYS A 3 13.36 7.14 -0.22
C LYS A 3 12.77 8.55 -0.11
N ALA A 4 11.61 8.67 0.54
CA ALA A 4 11.02 9.97 0.80
C ALA A 4 12.03 10.88 1.53
N PRO A 5 12.26 12.11 1.06
CA PRO A 5 13.24 13.00 1.67
C PRO A 5 12.93 13.25 3.13
N LYS A 6 13.94 13.21 3.98
CA LYS A 6 13.78 13.42 5.43
C LYS A 6 13.09 14.75 5.76
N PHE A 7 13.39 15.83 5.01
CA PHE A 7 12.83 17.16 5.23
C PHE A 7 11.30 17.23 5.02
N TRP A 8 10.68 16.24 4.37
CA TRP A 8 9.22 16.15 4.26
C TRP A 8 8.53 15.91 5.60
N TYR A 9 9.25 15.33 6.56
CA TYR A 9 8.73 14.97 7.88
C TYR A 9 9.29 15.83 9.01
N TYR A 10 10.18 16.80 8.70
CA TYR A 10 10.62 17.82 9.62
C TYR A 10 9.72 19.06 9.57
N ASN A 11 9.91 19.99 10.49
CA ASN A 11 9.15 21.24 10.54
C ASN A 11 9.21 22.02 9.22
N GLN A 12 8.20 22.86 8.98
CA GLN A 12 7.99 23.62 7.74
C GLN A 12 9.17 24.52 7.33
N ASP A 13 10.06 24.84 8.26
CA ASP A 13 11.16 25.81 8.10
C ASP A 13 12.46 25.25 7.52
N SER A 14 12.41 24.04 6.94
CA SER A 14 13.56 23.49 6.22
C SER A 14 13.89 24.35 4.99
N PHE A 15 15.15 24.77 4.87
CA PHE A 15 15.66 25.51 3.70
C PHE A 15 15.28 24.83 2.38
N LEU A 16 15.48 23.52 2.27
CA LEU A 16 15.13 22.74 1.07
C LEU A 16 13.62 22.79 0.77
N SER A 17 12.79 22.70 1.80
CA SER A 17 11.34 22.78 1.61
C SER A 17 10.92 24.19 1.13
N ASN A 18 11.56 25.25 1.63
CA ASN A 18 11.30 26.61 1.18
C ASN A 18 11.74 26.85 -0.26
N SER A 19 12.95 26.40 -0.63
CA SER A 19 13.48 26.51 -2.00
C SER A 19 12.63 25.77 -3.03
N LEU A 20 12.03 24.61 -2.66
CA LEU A 20 11.18 23.83 -3.55
C LEU A 20 9.71 24.30 -3.58
N TYR A 21 9.34 25.25 -2.71
CA TYR A 21 7.95 25.72 -2.62
C TYR A 21 7.39 26.31 -3.92
N PRO A 22 8.13 27.13 -4.70
CA PRO A 22 7.62 27.60 -5.99
C PRO A 22 7.25 26.46 -6.96
N LEU A 23 8.06 25.40 -7.00
CA LEU A 23 7.75 24.21 -7.82
C LEU A 23 6.47 23.51 -7.37
N SER A 24 6.17 23.54 -6.07
CA SER A 24 4.90 23.02 -5.55
C SER A 24 3.68 23.81 -6.04
N LEU A 25 3.83 25.11 -6.25
CA LEU A 25 2.77 25.93 -6.83
C LEU A 25 2.51 25.56 -8.29
N VAL A 26 3.57 25.33 -9.06
CA VAL A 26 3.47 24.85 -10.47
C VAL A 26 2.79 23.48 -10.50
N PHE A 27 3.20 22.55 -9.63
CA PHE A 27 2.57 21.23 -9.53
C PHE A 27 1.07 21.33 -9.20
N ARG A 28 0.71 22.19 -8.24
CA ARG A 28 -0.70 22.43 -7.87
C ARG A 28 -1.51 22.99 -9.03
N LEU A 29 -0.93 23.93 -9.78
CA LEU A 29 -1.57 24.50 -10.97
C LEU A 29 -1.79 23.43 -12.05
N GLY A 30 -0.77 22.64 -12.38
CA GLY A 30 -0.89 21.53 -13.33
C GLY A 30 -1.94 20.51 -12.92
N THR A 31 -2.01 20.17 -11.61
CA THR A 31 -3.05 19.29 -11.08
C THR A 31 -4.45 19.92 -11.22
N LYS A 32 -4.59 21.24 -10.99
CA LYS A 32 -5.86 21.96 -11.14
C LYS A 32 -6.31 21.93 -12.60
N ILE A 33 -5.42 22.24 -13.53
CA ILE A 33 -5.69 22.21 -14.99
C ILE A 33 -6.12 20.82 -15.41
N ARG A 34 -5.36 19.77 -15.04
CA ARG A 34 -5.71 18.38 -15.35
C ARG A 34 -7.13 18.05 -14.90
N ASN A 35 -7.51 18.45 -13.69
CA ASN A 35 -8.84 18.15 -13.16
C ASN A 35 -9.96 18.95 -13.88
N LEU A 36 -9.68 20.16 -14.34
CA LEU A 36 -10.64 20.95 -15.11
C LEU A 36 -10.88 20.38 -16.52
N VAL A 37 -9.82 19.88 -17.16
CA VAL A 37 -9.89 19.29 -18.51
C VAL A 37 -10.44 17.86 -18.48
N SER A 38 -10.27 17.16 -17.35
CA SER A 38 -10.76 15.78 -17.23
C SER A 38 -12.28 15.74 -17.17
N LYS A 39 -12.91 14.97 -18.07
CA LYS A 39 -14.34 14.70 -18.00
C LYS A 39 -14.60 13.60 -16.96
N GLU A 40 -15.18 13.98 -15.84
CA GLU A 40 -15.65 13.04 -14.83
C GLU A 40 -16.85 12.27 -15.36
N ARG A 41 -16.83 10.95 -15.23
CA ARG A 41 -17.94 10.08 -15.60
C ARG A 41 -18.60 9.50 -14.34
N LYS A 42 -19.90 9.63 -14.28
CA LYS A 42 -20.70 8.93 -13.28
C LYS A 42 -20.75 7.46 -13.67
N ALA A 43 -20.39 6.60 -12.75
CA ALA A 43 -20.50 5.15 -12.89
C ALA A 43 -21.95 4.74 -12.57
N ASN A 44 -22.38 3.64 -13.15
CA ASN A 44 -23.68 3.01 -12.83
C ASN A 44 -23.55 1.81 -11.89
N LEU A 45 -22.43 1.70 -11.19
CA LEU A 45 -22.15 0.80 -10.08
C LEU A 45 -21.50 1.62 -8.95
N PRO A 46 -21.76 1.26 -7.69
CA PRO A 46 -21.10 1.90 -6.55
C PRO A 46 -19.59 1.80 -6.61
N ILE A 47 -18.91 2.92 -6.40
CA ILE A 47 -17.44 2.99 -6.35
C ILE A 47 -16.99 3.45 -4.97
N ILE A 48 -16.32 2.57 -4.25
CA ILE A 48 -15.61 2.87 -3.01
C ILE A 48 -14.14 3.11 -3.34
N CYS A 49 -13.64 4.29 -3.04
CA CYS A 49 -12.25 4.65 -3.29
C CYS A 49 -11.45 4.63 -2.00
N VAL A 50 -10.40 3.84 -1.96
CA VAL A 50 -9.40 3.87 -0.88
C VAL A 50 -8.17 4.59 -1.41
N GLY A 51 -7.79 5.67 -0.73
CA GLY A 51 -6.66 6.46 -1.14
C GLY A 51 -5.98 7.18 0.02
N ASN A 52 -5.05 8.04 -0.31
CA ASN A 52 -4.38 8.90 0.66
C ASN A 52 -4.05 10.27 0.04
N ILE A 53 -3.68 11.22 0.91
CA ILE A 53 -3.28 12.57 0.52
C ILE A 53 -1.74 12.69 0.50
N VAL A 54 -1.04 11.77 1.17
CA VAL A 54 0.42 11.78 1.35
C VAL A 54 1.07 10.74 0.44
N ILE A 55 2.24 11.05 -0.13
CA ILE A 55 3.05 10.04 -0.84
C ILE A 55 3.64 9.07 0.16
N GLY A 56 3.61 7.78 -0.18
CA GLY A 56 4.22 6.70 0.61
C GLY A 56 3.23 5.67 1.14
N GLY A 57 3.72 4.76 1.94
CA GLY A 57 3.00 3.60 2.47
C GLY A 57 2.04 3.95 3.60
N ALA A 58 0.88 4.53 3.28
CA ALA A 58 -0.14 4.86 4.27
C ALA A 58 -0.98 3.65 4.75
N GLY A 59 -0.79 2.46 4.16
CA GLY A 59 -1.62 1.28 4.46
C GLY A 59 -2.91 1.18 3.64
N LYS A 60 -2.97 1.78 2.46
CA LYS A 60 -4.15 1.75 1.56
C LYS A 60 -4.56 0.33 1.18
N THR A 61 -3.63 -0.43 0.63
CA THR A 61 -3.89 -1.78 0.12
C THR A 61 -4.46 -2.72 1.18
N PRO A 62 -3.93 -2.78 2.43
CA PRO A 62 -4.59 -3.50 3.51
C PRO A 62 -6.03 -3.04 3.80
N VAL A 63 -6.31 -1.74 3.73
CA VAL A 63 -7.68 -1.21 3.89
C VAL A 63 -8.57 -1.65 2.73
N ALA A 64 -8.10 -1.55 1.48
CA ALA A 64 -8.82 -2.00 0.30
C ALA A 64 -9.15 -3.51 0.38
N LEU A 65 -8.17 -4.35 0.75
CA LEU A 65 -8.37 -5.78 0.99
C LEU A 65 -9.47 -6.05 2.03
N LYS A 66 -9.45 -5.33 3.14
CA LYS A 66 -10.46 -5.48 4.19
C LYS A 66 -11.87 -5.13 3.69
N ILE A 67 -11.98 -4.02 2.96
CA ILE A 67 -13.26 -3.58 2.38
C ILE A 67 -13.76 -4.61 1.37
N GLY A 68 -12.91 -5.09 0.45
CA GLY A 68 -13.26 -6.13 -0.49
C GLY A 68 -13.79 -7.41 0.20
N ASN A 69 -13.09 -7.85 1.26
CA ASN A 69 -13.55 -8.99 2.05
C ASN A 69 -14.89 -8.74 2.77
N MET A 70 -15.11 -7.52 3.29
CA MET A 70 -16.38 -7.18 3.94
C MET A 70 -17.51 -7.19 2.94
N LEU A 71 -17.31 -6.63 1.75
CA LEU A 71 -18.31 -6.63 0.67
C LEU A 71 -18.64 -8.05 0.21
N LYS A 72 -17.63 -8.92 0.02
CA LYS A 72 -17.87 -10.35 -0.30
C LYS A 72 -18.69 -11.04 0.76
N LYS A 73 -18.36 -10.85 2.04
CA LYS A 73 -19.13 -11.43 3.15
C LYS A 73 -20.56 -10.90 3.24
N ALA A 74 -20.80 -9.69 2.75
CA ALA A 74 -22.13 -9.09 2.66
C ALA A 74 -22.91 -9.49 1.39
N GLY A 75 -22.38 -10.43 0.58
CA GLY A 75 -23.06 -10.96 -0.61
C GLY A 75 -22.83 -10.13 -1.89
N TYR A 76 -21.97 -9.10 -1.85
CA TYR A 76 -21.60 -8.37 -3.05
C TYR A 76 -20.52 -9.11 -3.87
N ASN A 77 -20.44 -8.78 -5.16
CA ASN A 77 -19.37 -9.21 -6.07
C ASN A 77 -18.43 -8.01 -6.37
N PRO A 78 -17.53 -7.64 -5.42
CA PRO A 78 -16.63 -6.54 -5.61
C PRO A 78 -15.51 -6.89 -6.59
N HIS A 79 -15.19 -5.97 -7.51
CA HIS A 79 -13.95 -6.02 -8.26
C HIS A 79 -13.03 -4.88 -7.82
N PHE A 80 -11.74 -5.13 -7.81
CA PHE A 80 -10.75 -4.10 -7.56
C PHE A 80 -10.33 -3.42 -8.88
N VAL A 81 -10.08 -2.12 -8.80
CA VAL A 81 -9.48 -1.33 -9.87
C VAL A 81 -8.25 -0.59 -9.33
N SER A 82 -7.08 -0.93 -9.85
CA SER A 82 -5.80 -0.35 -9.44
C SER A 82 -4.99 0.15 -10.63
N LYS A 83 -3.91 0.91 -10.39
CA LYS A 83 -3.03 1.41 -11.45
C LYS A 83 -2.02 0.35 -11.93
N GLY A 84 -1.77 -0.67 -11.16
CA GLY A 84 -0.65 -1.56 -11.42
C GLY A 84 0.68 -0.84 -11.20
N TYR A 85 0.80 -0.11 -10.08
CA TYR A 85 2.02 0.63 -9.79
C TYR A 85 3.21 -0.33 -9.66
N GLY A 86 4.33 0.04 -10.30
CA GLY A 86 5.53 -0.82 -10.36
C GLY A 86 5.49 -1.87 -11.48
N GLY A 87 4.32 -2.19 -12.04
CA GLY A 87 4.16 -3.12 -13.14
C GLY A 87 4.50 -2.51 -14.51
N LEU A 88 4.91 -3.36 -15.45
CA LEU A 88 5.20 -3.00 -16.84
C LEU A 88 3.93 -2.98 -17.70
N GLU A 89 2.91 -3.76 -17.31
CA GLU A 89 1.65 -3.82 -18.05
C GLU A 89 0.90 -2.48 -17.97
N LYS A 90 0.57 -1.92 -19.14
CA LYS A 90 -0.12 -0.63 -19.26
C LYS A 90 -1.54 -0.77 -19.81
N ASN A 91 -1.85 -1.90 -20.41
CA ASN A 91 -3.18 -2.19 -20.90
C ASN A 91 -4.14 -2.47 -19.74
N ASN A 92 -5.44 -2.33 -20.03
CA ASN A 92 -6.44 -2.71 -19.04
C ASN A 92 -6.57 -4.22 -18.98
N THR A 93 -5.94 -4.81 -17.96
CA THR A 93 -5.72 -6.25 -17.82
C THR A 93 -6.34 -6.77 -16.53
N LEU A 94 -7.01 -7.92 -16.59
CA LEU A 94 -7.42 -8.70 -15.42
C LEU A 94 -6.20 -9.43 -14.87
N VAL A 95 -5.88 -9.18 -13.60
CA VAL A 95 -4.79 -9.86 -12.89
C VAL A 95 -5.14 -11.32 -12.71
N LYS A 96 -4.21 -12.20 -13.02
CA LYS A 96 -4.30 -13.66 -12.95
C LYS A 96 -3.12 -14.24 -12.19
N ASP A 97 -3.24 -15.47 -11.74
CA ASP A 97 -2.24 -16.14 -10.89
C ASP A 97 -0.86 -16.32 -11.55
N TRP A 98 -0.82 -16.37 -12.90
CA TRP A 98 0.44 -16.44 -13.65
C TRP A 98 1.14 -15.09 -13.88
N HIS A 99 0.49 -13.97 -13.50
CA HIS A 99 1.14 -12.67 -13.62
C HIS A 99 2.23 -12.50 -12.56
N SER A 100 3.31 -11.87 -12.97
CA SER A 100 4.42 -11.55 -12.08
C SER A 100 4.27 -10.15 -11.45
N PRO A 101 4.84 -9.89 -10.28
CA PRO A 101 4.94 -8.54 -9.72
C PRO A 101 5.59 -7.55 -10.68
N LYS A 102 6.55 -8.01 -11.51
CA LYS A 102 7.18 -7.19 -12.55
C LYS A 102 6.20 -6.81 -13.66
N SER A 103 5.23 -7.66 -13.97
CA SER A 103 4.23 -7.36 -15.01
C SER A 103 3.10 -6.47 -14.50
N VAL A 104 2.49 -6.79 -13.36
CA VAL A 104 1.26 -6.13 -12.90
C VAL A 104 1.42 -5.32 -11.61
N GLY A 105 2.56 -5.43 -10.93
CA GLY A 105 2.80 -4.86 -9.60
C GLY A 105 2.40 -5.82 -8.47
N ASP A 106 3.03 -5.68 -7.31
CA ASP A 106 2.79 -6.52 -6.14
C ASP A 106 1.43 -6.26 -5.47
N GLU A 107 0.98 -5.02 -5.39
CA GLU A 107 -0.31 -4.67 -4.78
C GLU A 107 -1.52 -5.29 -5.51
N PRO A 108 -1.61 -5.23 -6.85
CA PRO A 108 -2.69 -5.91 -7.59
C PRO A 108 -2.72 -7.42 -7.41
N LEU A 109 -1.59 -8.09 -7.26
CA LEU A 109 -1.54 -9.52 -6.98
C LEU A 109 -2.13 -9.84 -5.61
N LEU A 110 -1.84 -9.04 -4.58
CA LEU A 110 -2.46 -9.18 -3.27
C LEU A 110 -3.97 -8.96 -3.31
N LEU A 111 -4.44 -8.00 -4.11
CA LEU A 111 -5.87 -7.72 -4.28
C LEU A 111 -6.57 -8.88 -4.99
N SER A 112 -5.93 -9.49 -6.00
CA SER A 112 -6.51 -10.59 -6.78
C SER A 112 -6.76 -11.86 -5.97
N GLU A 113 -6.06 -12.08 -4.86
CA GLU A 113 -6.36 -13.16 -3.92
C GLU A 113 -7.77 -13.05 -3.28
N ILE A 114 -8.31 -11.85 -3.22
CA ILE A 114 -9.60 -11.58 -2.58
C ILE A 114 -10.74 -11.51 -3.60
N ALA A 115 -10.52 -10.78 -4.70
CA ALA A 115 -11.54 -10.58 -5.74
C ALA A 115 -10.89 -10.22 -7.08
N PRO A 116 -11.60 -10.37 -8.21
CA PRO A 116 -11.07 -10.01 -9.52
C PRO A 116 -10.52 -8.58 -9.50
N THR A 117 -9.28 -8.43 -10.00
CA THR A 117 -8.52 -7.18 -9.92
C THR A 117 -8.12 -6.72 -11.31
N TRP A 118 -8.50 -5.52 -11.66
CA TRP A 118 -8.22 -4.88 -12.93
C TRP A 118 -7.15 -3.82 -12.77
N ILE A 119 -6.14 -3.85 -13.62
CA ILE A 119 -5.11 -2.82 -13.68
C ILE A 119 -5.18 -2.08 -15.00
N GLY A 120 -4.62 -0.89 -15.07
CA GLY A 120 -4.49 -0.12 -16.30
C GLY A 120 -4.46 1.39 -16.06
N LEU A 121 -4.04 2.12 -17.09
CA LEU A 121 -3.96 3.58 -17.05
C LEU A 121 -5.36 4.21 -17.19
N ASP A 122 -6.22 3.65 -18.03
CA ASP A 122 -7.60 4.11 -18.20
C ASP A 122 -8.54 3.41 -17.21
N ARG A 123 -8.86 4.11 -16.13
CA ARG A 123 -9.78 3.63 -15.09
C ARG A 123 -11.20 3.40 -15.58
N ASN A 124 -11.66 4.20 -16.56
CA ASN A 124 -13.00 4.05 -17.15
C ASN A 124 -13.10 2.73 -17.89
N ARG A 125 -12.03 2.35 -18.61
CA ARG A 125 -11.98 1.06 -19.31
C ARG A 125 -11.91 -0.10 -18.32
N SER A 126 -11.05 -0.02 -17.30
CA SER A 126 -11.01 -1.04 -16.24
C SER A 126 -12.37 -1.21 -15.57
N PHE A 127 -13.07 -0.11 -15.28
CA PHE A 127 -14.42 -0.13 -14.72
C PHE A 127 -15.42 -0.86 -15.65
N LYS A 128 -15.43 -0.54 -16.95
CA LYS A 128 -16.32 -1.20 -17.91
C LYS A 128 -16.07 -2.70 -17.97
N LEU A 129 -14.81 -3.12 -18.10
CA LEU A 129 -14.43 -4.52 -18.12
C LEU A 129 -14.83 -5.25 -16.83
N ALA A 130 -14.64 -4.62 -15.67
CA ALA A 130 -15.07 -5.17 -14.39
C ALA A 130 -16.59 -5.39 -14.34
N LYS A 131 -17.37 -4.41 -14.83
CA LYS A 131 -18.84 -4.53 -14.93
C LYS A 131 -19.27 -5.65 -15.88
N GLU A 132 -18.66 -5.73 -17.07
CA GLU A 132 -18.92 -6.78 -18.06
C GLU A 132 -18.62 -8.18 -17.49
N GLN A 133 -17.69 -8.29 -16.54
CA GLN A 133 -17.34 -9.51 -15.82
C GLN A 133 -18.15 -9.70 -14.53
N GLY A 134 -19.29 -9.02 -14.40
CA GLY A 134 -20.27 -9.25 -13.34
C GLY A 134 -20.03 -8.53 -12.04
N ALA A 135 -19.11 -7.55 -11.97
CA ALA A 135 -18.98 -6.71 -10.78
C ALA A 135 -20.30 -5.98 -10.48
N ASN A 136 -20.72 -5.96 -9.22
CA ASN A 136 -21.85 -5.15 -8.75
C ASN A 136 -21.42 -3.98 -7.86
N CYS A 137 -20.13 -3.91 -7.47
CA CYS A 137 -19.48 -2.77 -6.85
C CYS A 137 -17.98 -2.78 -7.16
N ILE A 138 -17.36 -1.61 -7.07
CA ILE A 138 -15.92 -1.42 -7.34
C ILE A 138 -15.22 -0.89 -6.10
N VAL A 139 -14.05 -1.45 -5.81
CA VAL A 139 -13.11 -0.91 -4.84
C VAL A 139 -11.88 -0.40 -5.59
N MET A 140 -11.69 0.92 -5.60
CA MET A 140 -10.51 1.54 -6.21
C MET A 140 -9.37 1.63 -5.19
N ASP A 141 -8.25 0.95 -5.44
CA ASP A 141 -7.02 1.12 -4.68
C ASP A 141 -6.15 2.20 -5.30
N ASP A 142 -5.75 3.19 -4.50
CA ASP A 142 -4.99 4.41 -4.88
C ASP A 142 -5.64 5.21 -6.02
N GLY A 143 -6.98 5.33 -5.98
CA GLY A 143 -7.77 6.07 -6.98
C GLY A 143 -8.13 7.51 -6.60
N PHE A 144 -7.76 7.99 -5.41
CA PHE A 144 -8.28 9.23 -4.84
C PHE A 144 -8.00 10.49 -5.68
N GLN A 145 -6.83 10.59 -6.31
CA GLN A 145 -6.48 11.70 -7.23
C GLN A 145 -6.89 11.46 -8.68
N ASN A 146 -7.60 10.36 -8.99
CA ASN A 146 -8.09 10.13 -10.35
C ASN A 146 -9.33 11.01 -10.60
N PRO A 147 -9.35 11.89 -11.63
CA PRO A 147 -10.46 12.79 -11.88
C PRO A 147 -11.51 12.23 -12.86
N THR A 148 -11.30 11.04 -13.43
CA THR A 148 -12.10 10.55 -14.55
C THR A 148 -13.32 9.71 -14.14
N LEU A 149 -13.32 9.17 -12.91
CA LEU A 149 -14.42 8.40 -12.34
C LEU A 149 -14.94 9.08 -11.09
N GLN A 150 -16.24 9.32 -11.02
CA GLN A 150 -16.91 9.76 -9.81
C GLN A 150 -16.87 8.64 -8.76
N LYS A 151 -16.55 8.98 -7.51
CA LYS A 151 -16.54 8.06 -6.38
C LYS A 151 -17.77 8.33 -5.54
N ASP A 152 -18.51 7.27 -5.20
CA ASP A 152 -19.66 7.37 -4.33
C ASP A 152 -19.24 7.45 -2.85
N PHE A 153 -18.14 6.77 -2.51
CA PHE A 153 -17.60 6.79 -1.15
C PHE A 153 -16.07 6.82 -1.19
N SER A 154 -15.49 7.85 -0.58
CA SER A 154 -14.03 8.06 -0.56
C SER A 154 -13.49 7.90 0.85
N ILE A 155 -12.52 6.99 1.00
CA ILE A 155 -11.82 6.71 2.24
C ILE A 155 -10.40 7.22 2.12
N VAL A 156 -10.01 8.10 3.03
CA VAL A 156 -8.61 8.56 3.14
C VAL A 156 -7.92 7.83 4.26
N VAL A 157 -6.85 7.14 3.92
CA VAL A 157 -5.99 6.44 4.89
C VAL A 157 -4.84 7.35 5.29
N ILE A 158 -4.64 7.51 6.59
CA ILE A 158 -3.56 8.31 7.19
C ILE A 158 -2.69 7.41 8.04
N ASN A 159 -1.39 7.39 7.78
CA ASN A 159 -0.42 6.76 8.67
C ASN A 159 -0.22 7.66 9.90
N GLY A 160 -0.49 7.14 11.09
CA GLY A 160 -0.46 7.91 12.34
C GLY A 160 0.90 8.54 12.65
N GLU A 161 1.99 7.83 12.41
CA GLU A 161 3.35 8.33 12.66
C GLU A 161 3.76 9.45 11.70
N GLN A 162 3.31 9.38 10.44
CA GLN A 162 3.71 10.33 9.40
C GLN A 162 2.77 11.53 9.32
N GLY A 163 1.50 11.32 9.65
CA GLY A 163 0.46 12.33 9.53
C GLY A 163 0.44 12.95 8.13
N PHE A 164 0.52 14.27 8.09
CA PHE A 164 0.60 15.07 6.87
C PHE A 164 2.03 15.59 6.58
N GLY A 165 3.05 15.09 7.29
CA GLY A 165 4.41 15.59 7.21
C GLY A 165 4.49 17.09 7.46
N ASN A 166 5.34 17.80 6.69
CA ASN A 166 5.49 19.26 6.76
C ASN A 166 4.29 20.04 6.16
N LYS A 167 3.20 19.37 5.78
CA LYS A 167 1.94 19.93 5.24
C LYS A 167 2.09 20.65 3.88
N ARG A 168 3.21 20.48 3.19
CA ARG A 168 3.45 21.05 1.85
C ARG A 168 3.20 20.01 0.76
N VAL A 169 2.82 20.52 -0.41
CA VAL A 169 2.61 19.69 -1.60
C VAL A 169 3.96 19.41 -2.26
N ILE A 170 4.07 18.28 -2.96
CA ILE A 170 5.27 17.91 -3.70
C ILE A 170 5.70 19.01 -4.69
N PRO A 171 7.02 19.23 -4.86
CA PRO A 171 8.14 18.55 -4.22
C PRO A 171 8.56 19.12 -2.85
N ALA A 172 7.99 20.22 -2.37
CA ALA A 172 8.35 20.84 -1.10
C ALA A 172 7.93 20.04 0.15
N GLY A 173 7.02 19.09 0.01
CA GLY A 173 6.54 18.20 1.05
C GLY A 173 5.88 16.95 0.49
N PRO A 174 5.34 16.09 1.36
CA PRO A 174 4.83 14.78 0.97
C PRO A 174 3.41 14.80 0.38
N LEU A 175 2.71 15.94 0.37
CA LEU A 175 1.31 15.96 -0.01
C LEU A 175 1.15 15.87 -1.54
N ARG A 176 0.22 15.03 -1.99
CA ARG A 176 -0.23 14.93 -3.40
C ARG A 176 -1.13 16.11 -3.78
N GLU A 177 -1.81 16.69 -2.80
CA GLU A 177 -2.71 17.83 -2.91
C GLU A 177 -2.87 18.52 -1.54
N SER A 178 -3.49 19.69 -1.47
CA SER A 178 -3.72 20.34 -0.19
C SER A 178 -4.67 19.53 0.70
N ILE A 179 -4.42 19.54 2.01
CA ILE A 179 -5.24 18.84 3.02
C ILE A 179 -6.72 19.24 2.87
N LYS A 180 -7.00 20.54 2.79
CA LYS A 180 -8.38 21.07 2.63
C LYS A 180 -9.08 20.46 1.43
N ARG A 181 -8.42 20.41 0.26
CA ARG A 181 -8.99 19.85 -0.96
C ARG A 181 -9.19 18.34 -0.88
N GLY A 182 -8.22 17.62 -0.32
CA GLY A 182 -8.37 16.18 -0.13
C GLY A 182 -9.51 15.86 0.80
N LEU A 183 -9.56 16.49 1.98
CA LEU A 183 -10.60 16.23 2.97
C LEU A 183 -12.00 16.68 2.53
N SER A 184 -12.13 17.70 1.67
CA SER A 184 -13.48 18.11 1.18
C SER A 184 -14.19 17.06 0.31
N ARG A 185 -13.47 16.01 -0.13
CA ARG A 185 -14.01 14.90 -0.94
C ARG A 185 -13.96 13.57 -0.19
N THR A 186 -13.71 13.63 1.12
CA THR A 186 -13.52 12.44 1.97
C THR A 186 -14.80 12.18 2.77
N ASN A 187 -15.30 10.95 2.68
CA ASN A 187 -16.45 10.51 3.46
C ASN A 187 -16.04 9.84 4.79
N LEU A 188 -14.85 9.24 4.83
CA LEU A 188 -14.31 8.54 6.00
C LEU A 188 -12.80 8.68 6.05
N VAL A 189 -12.26 8.95 7.23
CA VAL A 189 -10.82 8.86 7.51
C VAL A 189 -10.53 7.58 8.28
N ILE A 190 -9.56 6.79 7.81
CA ILE A 190 -9.01 5.67 8.55
C ILE A 190 -7.58 5.99 8.94
N THR A 191 -7.28 6.02 10.23
CA THR A 191 -5.93 6.21 10.74
C THR A 191 -5.28 4.88 11.08
N ILE A 192 -4.06 4.63 10.61
CA ILE A 192 -3.28 3.46 10.97
C ILE A 192 -2.36 3.85 12.12
N GLY A 193 -2.70 3.38 13.32
CA GLY A 193 -2.05 3.79 14.56
C GLY A 193 -2.62 5.08 15.13
N GLU A 194 -1.91 5.64 16.12
CA GLU A 194 -2.29 6.92 16.75
C GLU A 194 -1.87 8.10 15.89
N ILE A 195 -2.70 9.13 15.88
CA ILE A 195 -2.40 10.41 15.23
C ILE A 195 -2.17 11.49 16.27
N SER A 196 -1.27 12.41 15.97
CA SER A 196 -1.07 13.60 16.82
C SER A 196 -2.30 14.52 16.79
N GLU A 197 -2.50 15.29 17.85
CA GLU A 197 -3.56 16.30 17.91
C GLU A 197 -3.43 17.32 16.76
N SER A 198 -2.21 17.63 16.31
CA SER A 198 -1.98 18.54 15.18
C SER A 198 -2.51 17.99 13.84
N VAL A 199 -2.56 16.68 13.68
CA VAL A 199 -3.18 16.01 12.53
C VAL A 199 -4.68 15.93 12.70
N LYS A 200 -5.16 15.54 13.87
CA LYS A 200 -6.59 15.42 14.21
C LYS A 200 -7.32 16.75 14.02
N ASN A 201 -6.75 17.87 14.47
CA ASN A 201 -7.30 19.20 14.31
C ASN A 201 -7.39 19.71 12.86
N LYS A 202 -6.77 19.01 11.89
CA LYS A 202 -6.93 19.30 10.46
C LYS A 202 -8.07 18.53 9.82
N ILE A 203 -8.60 17.52 10.49
CA ILE A 203 -9.71 16.71 9.99
C ILE A 203 -11.02 17.39 10.42
N PRO A 204 -11.88 17.80 9.48
CA PRO A 204 -13.17 18.41 9.81
C PRO A 204 -14.02 17.48 10.69
N LYS A 205 -14.68 18.03 11.71
CA LYS A 205 -15.47 17.27 12.70
C LYS A 205 -16.63 16.46 12.09
N HIS A 206 -17.12 16.88 10.93
CA HIS A 206 -18.21 16.17 10.24
C HIS A 206 -17.73 14.90 9.49
N ILE A 207 -16.41 14.71 9.33
CA ILE A 207 -15.88 13.49 8.70
C ILE A 207 -15.64 12.45 9.79
N PRO A 208 -16.35 11.31 9.75
CA PRO A 208 -16.12 10.23 10.69
C PRO A 208 -14.69 9.71 10.57
N MET A 209 -14.13 9.32 11.71
CA MET A 209 -12.77 8.81 11.79
C MET A 209 -12.75 7.47 12.52
N ILE A 210 -12.09 6.49 11.93
CA ILE A 210 -11.88 5.16 12.51
C ILE A 210 -10.38 4.96 12.70
N ARG A 211 -9.99 4.57 13.91
CA ARG A 211 -8.64 4.11 14.19
C ARG A 211 -8.55 2.63 13.86
N ALA A 212 -7.59 2.26 13.03
CA ALA A 212 -7.22 0.91 12.71
C ALA A 212 -5.81 0.60 13.23
N SER A 213 -5.58 -0.62 13.61
CA SER A 213 -4.25 -1.15 13.94
C SER A 213 -4.05 -2.48 13.24
N PHE A 214 -2.81 -2.80 12.95
CA PHE A 214 -2.48 -4.15 12.52
C PHE A 214 -2.53 -5.07 13.73
N LYS A 215 -3.38 -6.10 13.66
CA LYS A 215 -3.41 -7.15 14.69
C LYS A 215 -2.49 -8.29 14.27
N ILE A 216 -1.79 -8.81 15.24
CA ILE A 216 -1.03 -10.05 15.13
C ILE A 216 -2.05 -11.19 15.06
N LYS A 217 -1.85 -12.13 14.14
CA LYS A 217 -2.68 -13.33 14.05
C LYS A 217 -2.26 -14.36 15.10
N GLU A 218 -3.18 -15.26 15.43
CA GLU A 218 -2.84 -16.42 16.28
C GLU A 218 -1.73 -17.27 15.67
N ASP A 219 -1.73 -17.46 14.34
CA ASP A 219 -0.67 -18.15 13.62
C ASP A 219 0.71 -17.47 13.80
N ASP A 220 0.74 -16.16 13.99
CA ASP A 220 1.98 -15.42 14.20
C ASP A 220 2.55 -15.67 15.63
N LEU A 221 1.74 -16.17 16.57
CA LEU A 221 2.17 -16.57 17.90
C LEU A 221 3.10 -17.80 17.86
N MET A 222 3.08 -18.59 16.79
CA MET A 222 4.03 -19.68 16.57
C MET A 222 5.48 -19.18 16.52
N LEU A 223 5.70 -17.89 16.25
CA LEU A 223 7.02 -17.26 16.27
C LEU A 223 7.52 -16.89 17.66
N LYS A 224 6.67 -17.01 18.69
CA LYS A 224 7.05 -16.68 20.06
C LYS A 224 8.23 -17.54 20.53
N GLY A 225 9.34 -16.89 20.87
CA GLY A 225 10.57 -17.55 21.30
C GLY A 225 11.39 -18.18 20.17
N GLN A 226 10.85 -18.28 18.95
CA GLN A 226 11.60 -18.79 17.80
C GLN A 226 12.71 -17.82 17.39
N ARG A 227 13.88 -18.40 17.03
CA ARG A 227 14.97 -17.63 16.42
C ARG A 227 14.59 -17.28 14.99
N VAL A 228 14.57 -16.00 14.66
CA VAL A 228 14.15 -15.54 13.35
C VAL A 228 15.19 -14.61 12.72
N THR A 229 15.50 -14.84 11.45
CA THR A 229 16.15 -13.88 10.57
C THR A 229 15.06 -13.18 9.76
N ALA A 230 14.85 -11.91 10.08
CA ALA A 230 13.79 -11.12 9.48
C ALA A 230 14.31 -10.30 8.29
N PHE A 231 13.62 -10.34 7.15
CA PHE A 231 13.99 -9.51 6.01
C PHE A 231 12.76 -8.85 5.37
N ALA A 232 12.93 -7.64 4.81
CA ALA A 232 11.84 -6.94 4.18
C ALA A 232 12.32 -5.92 3.13
N GLY A 233 11.65 -5.90 1.95
CA GLY A 233 11.82 -4.94 0.87
C GLY A 233 10.59 -4.03 0.74
N ILE A 234 10.20 -3.38 1.83
CA ILE A 234 9.06 -2.46 1.92
C ILE A 234 9.52 -1.06 2.35
N ALA A 235 8.70 -0.05 2.12
CA ALA A 235 9.03 1.35 2.42
C ALA A 235 9.43 1.60 3.89
N TYR A 236 8.89 0.84 4.84
CA TYR A 236 9.11 0.98 6.28
C TYR A 236 9.36 -0.38 6.95
N PRO A 237 10.53 -1.01 6.74
CA PRO A 237 10.85 -2.33 7.28
C PRO A 237 10.83 -2.38 8.81
N GLU A 238 11.14 -1.28 9.48
CA GLU A 238 11.11 -1.17 10.95
C GLU A 238 9.74 -1.52 11.55
N LYS A 239 8.64 -1.21 10.84
CA LYS A 239 7.30 -1.57 11.29
C LYS A 239 7.09 -3.09 11.32
N PHE A 240 7.64 -3.77 10.34
CA PHE A 240 7.62 -5.23 10.29
C PHE A 240 8.48 -5.82 11.42
N PHE A 241 9.70 -5.35 11.59
CA PHE A 241 10.58 -5.82 12.67
C PHE A 241 9.98 -5.55 14.06
N ASN A 242 9.37 -4.40 14.26
CA ASN A 242 8.66 -4.09 15.51
C ASN A 242 7.45 -5.02 15.73
N SER A 243 6.74 -5.43 14.68
CA SER A 243 5.67 -6.42 14.80
C SER A 243 6.19 -7.77 15.29
N LEU A 244 7.37 -8.21 14.81
CA LEU A 244 8.03 -9.43 15.29
C LEU A 244 8.42 -9.35 16.78
N LYS A 245 8.90 -8.19 17.23
CA LYS A 245 9.17 -7.95 18.65
C LYS A 245 7.91 -8.06 19.52
N LEU A 246 6.78 -7.56 19.01
CA LEU A 246 5.49 -7.64 19.74
C LEU A 246 5.01 -9.08 19.93
N VAL A 247 5.26 -9.99 18.98
CA VAL A 247 4.98 -11.43 19.14
C VAL A 247 6.04 -12.15 19.95
N LYS A 248 7.04 -11.44 20.49
CA LYS A 248 8.15 -12.00 21.27
C LYS A 248 8.98 -13.02 20.48
N ALA A 249 9.12 -12.82 19.16
CA ALA A 249 10.08 -13.55 18.35
C ALA A 249 11.51 -13.15 18.75
N ASN A 250 12.42 -14.11 18.76
CA ASN A 250 13.84 -13.85 19.01
C ASN A 250 14.52 -13.48 17.69
N ILE A 251 14.54 -12.19 17.35
CA ILE A 251 15.13 -11.71 16.12
C ILE A 251 16.66 -11.75 16.26
N VAL A 252 17.29 -12.63 15.50
CA VAL A 252 18.76 -12.79 15.50
C VAL A 252 19.43 -11.94 14.41
N ASP A 253 18.70 -11.61 13.34
CA ASP A 253 19.17 -10.68 12.32
C ASP A 253 18.01 -9.94 11.65
N GLN A 254 18.28 -8.72 11.12
CA GLN A 254 17.32 -7.84 10.46
C GLN A 254 17.91 -7.29 9.17
N ILE A 255 17.37 -7.72 8.03
CA ILE A 255 17.88 -7.37 6.72
C ILE A 255 16.86 -6.52 5.98
N SER A 256 17.24 -5.28 5.67
CA SER A 256 16.39 -4.32 4.95
C SER A 256 16.84 -4.19 3.50
N TYR A 257 15.92 -4.47 2.58
CA TYR A 257 16.10 -4.20 1.15
C TYR A 257 15.41 -2.89 0.74
N SER A 258 15.68 -2.42 -0.46
CA SER A 258 14.98 -1.26 -1.03
C SER A 258 13.48 -1.55 -1.17
N ASP A 259 12.65 -0.50 -1.11
CA ASP A 259 11.21 -0.66 -1.34
C ASP A 259 10.96 -1.22 -2.76
N HIS A 260 10.08 -2.21 -2.86
CA HIS A 260 9.81 -3.01 -4.07
C HIS A 260 11.04 -3.75 -4.62
N HIS A 261 11.95 -4.19 -3.75
CA HIS A 261 13.12 -4.98 -4.15
C HIS A 261 12.70 -6.24 -4.90
N ILE A 262 13.36 -6.50 -6.01
CA ILE A 262 13.22 -7.76 -6.77
C ILE A 262 14.33 -8.67 -6.28
N TYR A 263 13.97 -9.74 -5.59
CA TYR A 263 14.93 -10.69 -5.06
C TYR A 263 15.59 -11.49 -6.20
N SER A 264 16.89 -11.67 -6.09
CA SER A 264 17.68 -12.57 -6.95
C SER A 264 17.91 -13.91 -6.25
N GLU A 265 18.35 -14.91 -6.99
CA GLU A 265 18.79 -16.19 -6.40
C GLU A 265 19.92 -15.97 -5.38
N ASN A 266 20.86 -15.08 -5.67
CA ASN A 266 21.95 -14.74 -4.75
C ASN A 266 21.43 -14.11 -3.45
N ASP A 267 20.39 -13.27 -3.50
CA ASP A 267 19.77 -12.73 -2.29
C ASP A 267 19.22 -13.87 -1.42
N LEU A 268 18.57 -14.86 -2.06
CA LEU A 268 17.98 -15.99 -1.33
C LEU A 268 19.04 -16.91 -0.76
N LEU A 269 20.11 -17.20 -1.51
CA LEU A 269 21.25 -17.99 -1.02
C LEU A 269 21.88 -17.31 0.20
N ASN A 270 22.15 -16.02 0.13
CA ASN A 270 22.70 -15.26 1.24
C ASN A 270 21.77 -15.27 2.46
N LEU A 271 20.46 -15.12 2.26
CA LEU A 271 19.47 -15.20 3.34
C LEU A 271 19.45 -16.59 3.97
N ALA A 272 19.51 -17.66 3.17
CA ALA A 272 19.58 -19.04 3.65
C ALA A 272 20.86 -19.30 4.45
N GLU A 273 22.02 -18.83 3.97
CA GLU A 273 23.29 -18.94 4.70
C GLU A 273 23.24 -18.26 6.07
N ILE A 274 22.71 -17.02 6.12
CA ILE A 274 22.53 -16.27 7.37
C ILE A 274 21.60 -17.04 8.33
N ALA A 275 20.48 -17.53 7.81
CA ALA A 275 19.52 -18.28 8.63
C ALA A 275 20.13 -19.58 9.19
N ASN A 276 20.86 -20.32 8.35
CA ASN A 276 21.58 -21.54 8.77
C ASN A 276 22.64 -21.25 9.83
N LYS A 277 23.47 -20.23 9.61
CA LYS A 277 24.48 -19.78 10.57
C LYS A 277 23.88 -19.47 11.95
N HIS A 278 22.72 -18.83 11.98
CA HIS A 278 22.03 -18.45 13.21
C HIS A 278 21.06 -19.51 13.72
N LYS A 279 20.91 -20.65 13.01
CA LYS A 279 19.89 -21.68 13.32
C LYS A 279 18.52 -21.03 13.54
N SER A 280 18.09 -20.24 12.58
CA SER A 280 16.87 -19.40 12.62
C SER A 280 16.00 -19.65 11.40
N ILE A 281 14.71 -19.34 11.53
CA ILE A 281 13.78 -19.37 10.41
C ILE A 281 13.77 -18.02 9.68
N LEU A 282 13.62 -18.04 8.36
CA LEU A 282 13.43 -16.83 7.55
C LEU A 282 12.00 -16.33 7.67
N VAL A 283 11.85 -15.05 7.98
CA VAL A 283 10.52 -14.42 8.12
C VAL A 283 10.49 -13.13 7.31
N THR A 284 9.42 -12.95 6.53
CA THR A 284 9.26 -11.76 5.70
C THR A 284 7.81 -11.29 5.60
N THR A 285 7.56 -10.22 4.84
CA THR A 285 6.21 -9.68 4.65
C THR A 285 5.49 -10.39 3.50
N LYS A 286 4.14 -10.34 3.51
CA LYS A 286 3.33 -10.88 2.42
C LYS A 286 3.65 -10.21 1.06
N LYS A 287 3.99 -8.91 1.05
CA LYS A 287 4.44 -8.21 -0.15
C LYS A 287 5.72 -8.81 -0.72
N ASP A 288 6.65 -9.18 0.15
CA ASP A 288 7.92 -9.77 -0.27
C ASP A 288 7.72 -11.20 -0.77
N ILE A 289 6.84 -12.00 -0.14
CA ILE A 289 6.53 -13.36 -0.62
C ILE A 289 5.99 -13.37 -2.04
N VAL A 290 5.10 -12.47 -2.39
CA VAL A 290 4.59 -12.36 -3.76
C VAL A 290 5.74 -12.15 -4.76
N ARG A 291 6.82 -11.46 -4.35
CA ARG A 291 8.02 -11.24 -5.20
C ARG A 291 8.96 -12.44 -5.23
N LEU A 292 8.94 -13.25 -4.16
CA LEU A 292 9.75 -14.47 -4.05
C LEU A 292 9.15 -15.64 -4.85
N SER A 293 7.83 -15.72 -4.97
CA SER A 293 7.12 -16.84 -5.59
C SER A 293 7.46 -17.09 -7.06
N LEU A 294 8.16 -16.15 -7.71
CA LEU A 294 8.60 -16.25 -9.11
C LEU A 294 10.01 -16.80 -9.28
N ILE A 295 10.75 -17.01 -8.19
CA ILE A 295 12.09 -17.56 -8.27
C ILE A 295 11.94 -19.07 -8.25
N HIS A 296 12.21 -19.71 -9.39
CA HIS A 296 12.36 -21.15 -9.45
C HIS A 296 13.68 -21.52 -8.76
N ILE A 297 13.59 -21.80 -7.46
CA ILE A 297 14.72 -22.37 -6.73
C ILE A 297 14.78 -23.84 -7.12
N SER A 298 15.84 -24.25 -7.79
CA SER A 298 16.14 -25.65 -8.05
C SER A 298 16.25 -26.41 -6.73
N GLU A 299 15.60 -27.56 -6.60
CA GLU A 299 15.76 -28.43 -5.43
C GLU A 299 17.24 -28.82 -5.26
N PRO A 300 17.79 -28.82 -4.02
CA PRO A 300 17.21 -29.30 -2.77
C PRO A 300 16.94 -28.24 -1.68
N THR A 301 17.07 -26.96 -1.97
CA THR A 301 16.93 -25.86 -0.99
C THR A 301 15.49 -25.57 -0.58
N ARG A 302 14.51 -26.20 -1.21
CA ARG A 302 13.08 -25.90 -1.05
C ARG A 302 12.45 -26.47 0.23
N GLN A 303 13.00 -27.53 0.80
CA GLN A 303 12.30 -28.26 1.88
C GLN A 303 12.79 -28.03 3.31
N GLU A 304 14.02 -27.60 3.54
CA GLU A 304 14.56 -27.56 4.91
C GLU A 304 14.84 -26.16 5.50
N ALA A 305 15.03 -25.13 4.68
CA ALA A 305 15.54 -23.84 5.15
C ALA A 305 14.53 -22.67 5.15
N ILE A 306 13.38 -22.79 4.51
CA ILE A 306 12.46 -21.65 4.34
C ILE A 306 11.08 -21.99 4.88
N SER A 307 10.92 -21.93 6.19
CA SER A 307 9.59 -21.81 6.81
C SER A 307 9.09 -20.39 6.57
N TYR A 308 8.22 -20.22 5.58
CA TYR A 308 7.57 -18.94 5.32
C TYR A 308 6.51 -18.65 6.40
N ALA A 309 6.92 -18.07 7.49
CA ALA A 309 5.97 -17.40 8.35
C ALA A 309 5.53 -16.11 7.64
N VAL A 310 4.45 -16.21 6.88
CA VAL A 310 3.85 -15.08 6.21
C VAL A 310 3.18 -14.23 7.27
N PHE A 311 3.82 -13.15 7.69
CA PHE A 311 3.14 -12.10 8.42
C PHE A 311 2.06 -11.48 7.51
N CYS A 312 0.95 -12.17 7.41
CA CYS A 312 -0.27 -11.58 6.95
C CYS A 312 -0.73 -10.65 8.07
N LEU A 313 -0.42 -9.38 7.96
CA LEU A 313 -1.15 -8.34 8.69
C LEU A 313 -2.62 -8.42 8.22
N LYS A 314 -3.32 -9.48 8.62
CA LYS A 314 -4.77 -9.57 8.49
C LYS A 314 -5.36 -8.82 9.66
N LYS A 315 -6.19 -7.91 9.32
CA LYS A 315 -7.08 -7.16 10.18
C LYS A 315 -8.16 -8.02 10.80
#